data_713a319a26a789d6bf44bcee1de2499f
#
_entry.id   713a319a26a789d6bf44bcee1de2499f
#
_cell.length_a   1.000
_cell.length_b   1.000
_cell.length_c   1.000
_cell.angle_alpha   90.00
_cell.angle_beta   90.00
_cell.angle_gamma   90.00
#
_symmetry.space_group_name_H-M   'P 1'
#
loop_
_entity.id
_entity.type
_entity.pdbx_description
1 polymer ?
#
loop_
_entity_poly.entity_id
_entity_poly.type
_entity_poly.pdbx_seq_one_letter_code
_entity_poly.pdbx_strand_id
1 'polypeptide(L)'
;MNIGLIAHDAKKILMQNFTIAYRGILSKHEIYATGTTGRLIEEVTNLTVHKYLAGHLGGEQQLASQIEHNQIDMVIFLRDPQSPKSHEPDVMNVIHLCDTYNIPFATNLATAELLVKALEHGDLEWREMIKK
;
A
#
# COMPACT_ATOMS: atom_id res chain seq x y z
N MET A 1 0.25 7.52 10.38
CA MET A 1 1.08 6.53 9.66
C MET A 1 0.93 6.68 8.16
N ASN A 2 1.94 6.35 7.41
CA ASN A 2 1.93 6.43 5.95
C ASN A 2 1.79 5.02 5.38
N ILE A 3 0.74 4.82 4.59
CA ILE A 3 0.35 3.50 4.09
C ILE A 3 0.44 3.48 2.57
N GLY A 4 1.22 2.55 2.02
CA GLY A 4 1.36 2.37 0.58
C GLY A 4 0.42 1.29 0.07
N LEU A 5 -0.35 1.59 -0.97
CA LEU A 5 -1.31 0.67 -1.56
C LEU A 5 -0.99 0.45 -3.04
N ILE A 6 -0.81 -0.80 -3.42
CA ILE A 6 -0.57 -1.21 -4.79
C ILE A 6 -1.48 -2.40 -5.10
N ALA A 7 -1.97 -2.50 -6.32
CA ALA A 7 -2.72 -3.66 -6.78
C ALA A 7 -2.42 -3.96 -8.24
N HIS A 8 -2.20 -5.22 -8.56
CA HIS A 8 -2.20 -5.68 -9.94
C HIS A 8 -3.59 -5.50 -10.53
N ASP A 9 -3.69 -5.42 -11.87
CA ASP A 9 -4.97 -5.14 -12.54
C ASP A 9 -6.09 -6.06 -12.08
N ALA A 10 -5.80 -7.36 -11.97
CA ALA A 10 -6.80 -8.35 -11.54
C ALA A 10 -7.28 -8.15 -10.10
N LYS A 11 -6.59 -7.32 -9.32
CA LYS A 11 -6.91 -7.11 -7.90
C LYS A 11 -7.40 -5.69 -7.60
N LYS A 12 -7.60 -4.85 -8.61
CA LYS A 12 -7.98 -3.44 -8.37
C LYS A 12 -9.38 -3.30 -7.78
N ILE A 13 -10.34 -4.12 -8.21
CA ILE A 13 -11.69 -4.10 -7.62
C ILE A 13 -11.65 -4.58 -6.18
N LEU A 14 -10.84 -5.60 -5.89
CA LEU A 14 -10.66 -6.08 -4.53
C LEU A 14 -10.06 -4.98 -3.63
N MET A 15 -9.11 -4.22 -4.15
CA MET A 15 -8.53 -3.07 -3.43
C MET A 15 -9.60 -2.00 -3.15
N GLN A 16 -10.47 -1.70 -4.13
CA GLN A 16 -11.56 -0.77 -3.90
C GLN A 16 -12.47 -1.24 -2.78
N ASN A 17 -12.89 -2.50 -2.82
CA ASN A 17 -13.76 -3.07 -1.79
C ASN A 17 -13.10 -3.05 -0.41
N PHE A 18 -11.82 -3.35 -0.34
CA PHE A 18 -11.06 -3.30 0.90
C PHE A 18 -11.02 -1.87 1.47
N THR A 19 -10.74 -0.89 0.65
CA THR A 19 -10.66 0.50 1.11
C THR A 19 -12.03 1.06 1.52
N ILE A 20 -13.10 0.62 0.88
CA ILE A 20 -14.46 0.96 1.31
C ILE A 20 -14.72 0.38 2.70
N ALA A 21 -14.42 -0.90 2.90
CA ALA A 21 -14.69 -1.59 4.16
C ALA A 21 -13.92 -0.97 5.34
N TYR A 22 -12.70 -0.52 5.10
CA TYR A 22 -11.83 0.02 6.16
C TYR A 22 -11.61 1.52 6.06
N ARG A 23 -12.52 2.22 5.37
CA ARG A 23 -12.40 3.67 5.16
C ARG A 23 -12.25 4.45 6.46
N GLY A 24 -13.00 4.08 7.49
CA GLY A 24 -12.95 4.78 8.77
C GLY A 24 -11.59 4.73 9.43
N ILE A 25 -10.89 3.62 9.31
CA ILE A 25 -9.53 3.47 9.84
C ILE A 25 -8.55 4.21 8.94
N LEU A 26 -8.63 3.98 7.63
CA LEU A 26 -7.70 4.56 6.66
C LEU A 26 -7.76 6.09 6.62
N SER A 27 -8.92 6.68 6.89
CA SER A 27 -9.10 8.13 6.87
C SER A 27 -8.25 8.86 7.92
N LYS A 28 -7.76 8.16 8.91
CA LYS A 28 -6.93 8.72 9.99
C LYS A 28 -5.44 8.72 9.63
N HIS A 29 -5.09 8.22 8.46
CA HIS A 29 -3.70 8.04 8.04
C HIS A 29 -3.46 8.63 6.66
N GLU A 30 -2.20 8.76 6.29
CA GLU A 30 -1.81 9.24 4.96
C GLU A 30 -1.73 8.06 4.01
N ILE A 31 -2.47 8.12 2.92
CA ILE A 31 -2.56 7.03 1.95
C ILE A 31 -1.77 7.39 0.71
N TYR A 32 -0.90 6.49 0.29
CA TYR A 32 -0.08 6.61 -0.92
C TYR A 32 -0.42 5.44 -1.83
N ALA A 33 -0.51 5.68 -3.12
CA ALA A 33 -0.82 4.62 -4.08
C ALA A 33 -0.28 4.97 -5.46
N THR A 34 0.00 3.93 -6.28
CA THR A 34 0.30 4.16 -7.68
C THR A 34 -0.91 4.78 -8.37
N GLY A 35 -0.67 5.55 -9.44
CA GLY A 35 -1.67 6.47 -9.99
C GLY A 35 -3.03 5.86 -10.31
N THR A 36 -3.08 4.73 -11.02
CA THR A 36 -4.35 4.11 -11.38
C THR A 36 -5.09 3.59 -10.15
N THR A 37 -4.38 2.90 -9.26
CA THR A 37 -4.95 2.39 -8.00
C THR A 37 -5.45 3.56 -7.14
N GLY A 38 -4.68 4.63 -7.03
CA GLY A 38 -5.07 5.80 -6.25
C GLY A 38 -6.35 6.45 -6.74
N ARG A 39 -6.49 6.61 -8.07
CA ARG A 39 -7.72 7.18 -8.64
C ARG A 39 -8.93 6.30 -8.33
N LEU A 40 -8.78 4.98 -8.46
CA LEU A 40 -9.87 4.05 -8.20
C LEU A 40 -10.30 4.07 -6.74
N ILE A 41 -9.35 4.22 -5.82
CA ILE A 41 -9.65 4.35 -4.39
C ILE A 41 -10.42 5.65 -4.12
N GLU A 42 -9.97 6.77 -4.67
CA GLU A 42 -10.64 8.06 -4.46
C GLU A 42 -12.07 8.05 -5.00
N GLU A 43 -12.31 7.38 -6.13
CA GLU A 43 -13.65 7.30 -6.71
C GLU A 43 -14.68 6.66 -5.79
N VAL A 44 -14.28 5.70 -4.97
CA VAL A 44 -15.22 4.93 -4.14
C VAL A 44 -15.19 5.31 -2.67
N THR A 45 -14.18 6.03 -2.21
CA THR A 45 -14.03 6.33 -0.77
C THR A 45 -14.04 7.81 -0.45
N ASN A 46 -13.78 8.69 -1.39
CA ASN A 46 -13.51 10.12 -1.18
C ASN A 46 -12.31 10.38 -0.26
N LEU A 47 -11.45 9.38 -0.04
CA LEU A 47 -10.20 9.61 0.67
C LEU A 47 -9.26 10.43 -0.20
N THR A 48 -8.43 11.27 0.44
CA THR A 48 -7.35 11.94 -0.28
C THR A 48 -6.17 10.97 -0.37
N VAL A 49 -5.73 10.70 -1.59
CA VAL A 49 -4.63 9.77 -1.85
C VAL A 49 -3.47 10.50 -2.49
N HIS A 50 -2.28 10.32 -1.94
CA HIS A 50 -1.04 10.80 -2.57
C HIS A 50 -0.71 9.83 -3.69
N LYS A 51 -0.90 10.26 -4.95
CA LYS A 51 -0.75 9.39 -6.11
C LYS A 51 0.64 9.50 -6.71
N TYR A 52 1.31 8.35 -6.81
CA TYR A 52 2.52 8.22 -7.59
C TYR A 52 2.16 8.14 -9.08
N LEU A 53 3.15 8.08 -9.94
CA LEU A 53 2.94 7.72 -11.34
C LEU A 53 2.31 6.31 -11.40
N ALA A 54 1.72 5.96 -12.55
CA ALA A 54 1.28 4.59 -12.77
C ALA A 54 2.48 3.64 -12.60
N GLY A 55 2.23 2.40 -12.14
CA GLY A 55 3.30 1.46 -11.83
C GLY A 55 4.31 1.30 -12.97
N HIS A 56 3.82 1.14 -14.22
CA HIS A 56 4.66 0.97 -15.41
C HIS A 56 5.37 2.26 -15.85
N LEU A 57 5.04 3.40 -15.26
CA LEU A 57 5.66 4.70 -15.56
C LEU A 57 6.58 5.19 -14.43
N GLY A 58 6.93 4.33 -13.50
CA GLY A 58 7.85 4.68 -12.42
C GLY A 58 7.22 4.85 -11.04
N GLY A 59 5.92 4.57 -10.89
CA GLY A 59 5.24 4.70 -9.58
C GLY A 59 5.81 3.77 -8.53
N GLU A 60 6.20 2.56 -8.92
CA GLU A 60 6.82 1.60 -8.01
C GLU A 60 8.16 2.14 -7.48
N GLN A 61 8.96 2.75 -8.33
CA GLN A 61 10.24 3.33 -7.93
C GLN A 61 10.05 4.51 -6.97
N GLN A 62 8.97 5.27 -7.12
CA GLN A 62 8.66 6.36 -6.19
C GLN A 62 8.31 5.81 -4.82
N LEU A 63 7.51 4.75 -4.75
CA LEU A 63 7.22 4.07 -3.49
C LEU A 63 8.49 3.49 -2.88
N ALA A 64 9.31 2.81 -3.68
CA ALA A 64 10.57 2.23 -3.22
C ALA A 64 11.49 3.29 -2.61
N SER A 65 11.59 4.45 -3.22
CA SER A 65 12.39 5.55 -2.68
C SER A 65 11.88 6.00 -1.31
N GLN A 66 10.57 6.10 -1.11
CA GLN A 66 10.01 6.46 0.19
C GLN A 66 10.24 5.38 1.24
N ILE A 67 10.20 4.11 0.85
CA ILE A 67 10.52 3.01 1.76
C ILE A 67 11.97 3.11 2.21
N GLU A 68 12.89 3.36 1.29
CA GLU A 68 14.32 3.50 1.58
C GLU A 68 14.62 4.66 2.53
N HIS A 69 13.79 5.70 2.52
CA HIS A 69 13.92 6.84 3.43
C HIS A 69 13.06 6.69 4.69
N ASN A 70 12.55 5.48 4.92
CA ASN A 70 11.70 5.14 6.08
C ASN A 70 10.48 6.06 6.22
N GLN A 71 9.88 6.44 5.10
CA GLN A 71 8.71 7.32 5.06
C GLN A 71 7.40 6.57 4.91
N ILE A 72 7.44 5.25 4.75
CA ILE A 72 6.26 4.38 4.63
C ILE A 72 6.26 3.43 5.82
N ASP A 73 5.10 3.26 6.45
CA ASP A 73 4.96 2.46 7.67
C ASP A 73 4.31 1.11 7.44
N MET A 74 3.62 0.94 6.34
CA MET A 74 2.90 -0.29 6.00
C MET A 74 2.69 -0.33 4.49
N VAL A 75 2.81 -1.50 3.90
CA VAL A 75 2.52 -1.67 2.47
C VAL A 75 1.51 -2.81 2.29
N ILE A 76 0.47 -2.54 1.51
CA ILE A 76 -0.48 -3.54 1.08
C ILE A 76 -0.39 -3.62 -0.44
N PHE A 77 0.09 -4.75 -0.93
CA PHE A 77 0.33 -4.99 -2.34
C PHE A 77 -0.50 -6.21 -2.76
N LEU A 78 -1.73 -5.99 -3.21
CA LEU A 78 -2.59 -7.09 -3.64
C LEU A 78 -2.11 -7.60 -4.99
N ARG A 79 -1.38 -8.70 -4.95
CA ARG A 79 -0.73 -9.27 -6.12
C ARG A 79 -1.62 -10.28 -6.82
N ASP A 80 -1.44 -10.39 -8.13
CA ASP A 80 -2.00 -11.47 -8.93
C ASP A 80 -1.00 -12.63 -8.92
N PRO A 81 -1.32 -13.77 -8.27
CA PRO A 81 -0.38 -14.88 -8.21
C PRO A 81 -0.34 -15.71 -9.50
N GLN A 82 -1.30 -15.48 -10.40
CA GLN A 82 -1.41 -16.29 -11.62
C GLN A 82 -0.43 -15.86 -12.70
N SER A 83 -0.62 -14.69 -13.25
CA SER A 83 0.22 -14.21 -14.34
C SER A 83 0.07 -12.69 -14.44
N PRO A 84 0.77 -11.93 -13.62
CA PRO A 84 0.71 -10.48 -13.74
C PRO A 84 1.24 -10.06 -15.10
N LYS A 85 0.67 -8.99 -15.65
CA LYS A 85 1.10 -8.45 -16.92
C LYS A 85 2.51 -7.92 -16.81
N SER A 86 3.27 -7.97 -17.91
CA SER A 86 4.69 -7.59 -17.91
C SER A 86 4.95 -6.14 -17.50
N HIS A 87 3.95 -5.26 -17.63
CA HIS A 87 4.07 -3.85 -17.24
C HIS A 87 3.68 -3.59 -15.78
N GLU A 88 3.23 -4.63 -15.06
CA GLU A 88 2.81 -4.46 -13.67
C GLU A 88 4.01 -4.44 -12.72
N PRO A 89 3.87 -3.81 -11.54
CA PRO A 89 4.97 -3.71 -10.58
C PRO A 89 5.50 -5.07 -10.13
N ASP A 90 6.82 -5.13 -9.90
CA ASP A 90 7.47 -6.32 -9.37
C ASP A 90 7.33 -6.34 -7.85
N VAL A 91 6.57 -7.31 -7.34
CA VAL A 91 6.35 -7.47 -5.91
C VAL A 91 7.64 -7.79 -5.16
N MET A 92 8.58 -8.51 -5.79
CA MET A 92 9.80 -8.96 -5.10
C MET A 92 10.70 -7.82 -4.66
N ASN A 93 10.81 -6.76 -5.46
CA ASN A 93 11.59 -5.59 -5.06
C ASN A 93 10.99 -4.90 -3.84
N VAL A 94 9.68 -4.74 -3.81
CA VAL A 94 9.00 -4.10 -2.69
C VAL A 94 9.09 -4.97 -1.42
N ILE A 95 8.95 -6.28 -1.55
CA ILE A 95 9.13 -7.21 -0.43
C ILE A 95 10.53 -7.07 0.17
N HIS A 96 11.56 -7.07 -0.69
CA HIS A 96 12.95 -6.94 -0.25
C HIS A 96 13.16 -5.67 0.57
N LEU A 97 12.64 -4.56 0.09
CA LEU A 97 12.78 -3.28 0.80
C LEU A 97 12.02 -3.27 2.12
N CYS A 98 10.80 -3.81 2.15
CA CYS A 98 10.04 -3.87 3.38
C CYS A 98 10.71 -4.78 4.42
N ASP A 99 11.31 -5.89 3.99
CA ASP A 99 12.05 -6.76 4.88
C ASP A 99 13.31 -6.06 5.42
N THR A 100 13.98 -5.30 4.57
CA THR A 100 15.18 -4.55 4.96
C THR A 100 14.86 -3.52 6.04
N TYR A 101 13.73 -2.82 5.92
CA TYR A 101 13.36 -1.72 6.80
C TYR A 101 12.31 -2.09 7.84
N ASN A 102 11.99 -3.37 7.96
CA ASN A 102 11.04 -3.87 8.97
C ASN A 102 9.65 -3.26 8.83
N ILE A 103 9.16 -3.17 7.60
CA ILE A 103 7.86 -2.60 7.31
C ILE A 103 6.85 -3.73 7.11
N PRO A 104 5.72 -3.73 7.83
CA PRO A 104 4.66 -4.73 7.62
C PRO A 104 4.18 -4.73 6.17
N PHE A 105 4.02 -5.92 5.61
CA PHE A 105 3.71 -6.10 4.20
C PHE A 105 2.64 -7.18 4.02
N ALA A 106 1.59 -6.86 3.25
CA ALA A 106 0.54 -7.80 2.91
C ALA A 106 0.45 -7.99 1.41
N THR A 107 0.35 -9.23 0.94
CA THR A 107 0.16 -9.54 -0.48
C THR A 107 -1.25 -10.02 -0.80
N ASN A 108 -2.08 -10.23 0.20
CA ASN A 108 -3.44 -10.72 0.03
C ASN A 108 -4.38 -10.07 1.04
N LEU A 109 -5.69 -10.23 0.80
CA LEU A 109 -6.72 -9.57 1.59
C LEU A 109 -6.68 -9.99 3.06
N ALA A 110 -6.49 -11.27 3.36
CA ALA A 110 -6.52 -11.75 4.73
C ALA A 110 -5.44 -11.08 5.58
N THR A 111 -4.21 -11.01 5.07
CA THR A 111 -3.13 -10.34 5.77
C THR A 111 -3.37 -8.84 5.85
N ALA A 112 -3.89 -8.23 4.79
CA ALA A 112 -4.20 -6.80 4.77
C ALA A 112 -5.21 -6.43 5.87
N GLU A 113 -6.24 -7.25 6.06
CA GLU A 113 -7.22 -7.01 7.11
C GLU A 113 -6.61 -7.08 8.51
N LEU A 114 -5.74 -8.06 8.75
CA LEU A 114 -5.03 -8.17 10.02
C LEU A 114 -4.14 -6.95 10.29
N LEU A 115 -3.43 -6.48 9.27
CA LEU A 115 -2.56 -5.31 9.41
C LEU A 115 -3.36 -4.04 9.70
N VAL A 116 -4.50 -3.84 9.04
CA VAL A 116 -5.34 -2.67 9.27
C VAL A 116 -5.93 -2.70 10.68
N LYS A 117 -6.30 -3.87 11.19
CA LYS A 117 -6.78 -3.99 12.57
C LYS A 117 -5.67 -3.71 13.57
N ALA A 118 -4.45 -4.16 13.31
CA ALA A 118 -3.30 -3.82 14.14
C ALA A 118 -3.04 -2.32 14.15
N LEU A 119 -3.18 -1.68 12.98
CA LEU A 119 -3.03 -0.24 12.86
C LEU A 119 -4.05 0.49 13.74
N GLU A 120 -5.31 0.05 13.72
CA GLU A 120 -6.37 0.63 14.54
C GLU A 120 -6.07 0.51 16.03
N HIS A 121 -5.47 -0.60 16.47
CA HIS A 121 -5.11 -0.85 17.86
C HIS A 121 -3.84 -0.09 18.30
N GLY A 122 -3.16 0.60 17.39
CA GLY A 122 -1.92 1.31 17.72
C GLY A 122 -0.69 0.42 17.77
N ASP A 123 -0.75 -0.79 17.22
CA ASP A 123 0.36 -1.75 17.29
C ASP A 123 1.60 -1.31 16.51
N LEU A 124 1.47 -0.31 15.62
CA LEU A 124 2.58 0.22 14.84
C LEU A 124 3.14 1.53 15.39
N GLU A 125 2.62 2.03 16.51
CA GLU A 125 3.04 3.34 17.03
C GLU A 125 4.52 3.40 17.40
N TRP A 126 5.14 2.25 17.71
CA TRP A 126 6.57 2.19 17.98
C TRP A 126 7.42 2.71 16.80
N ARG A 127 6.89 2.67 15.59
CA ARG A 127 7.62 3.16 14.41
C ARG A 127 7.89 4.67 14.48
N GLU A 128 7.06 5.42 15.18
CA GLU A 128 7.29 6.85 15.35
C GLU A 128 8.62 7.12 16.10
N MET A 129 9.05 6.19 16.91
CA MET A 129 10.30 6.33 17.69
C MET A 129 11.55 6.17 16.83
N ILE A 130 11.46 5.50 15.69
CA ILE A 130 12.60 5.21 14.82
C ILE A 130 12.60 6.04 13.51
N LYS A 131 11.55 6.80 13.29
CA LYS A 131 11.41 7.66 12.11
C LYS A 131 12.03 9.01 12.38
N LYS A 132 13.30 9.12 12.12
CA LYS A 132 13.99 10.41 12.33
C LYS A 132 14.96 10.72 11.23
#